data_8f7e7687fc6f57b0809aa06703939260
#
_entry.id   8f7e7687fc6f57b0809aa06703939260
#
_cell.length_a   1.000
_cell.length_b   1.000
_cell.length_c   1.000
_cell.angle_alpha   90.00
_cell.angle_beta   90.00
_cell.angle_gamma   90.00
#
_symmetry.space_group_name_H-M   'P 1'
#
loop_
_entity.id
_entity.type
_entity.pdbx_description
1 polymer ?
#
loop_
_entity_poly.entity_id
_entity_poly.type
_entity_poly.pdbx_seq_one_letter_code
_entity_poly.pdbx_strand_id
1 'polypeptide(L)'
;FFMPNLIGGIVLGWIWQVIINGVLLKSGVTIVSDPKYGFWGLVVLMNWQNIGYMMVIYIAGIQNIPHDLIEAAQIDGAGKLTMLKSVILPSIMPSITICSFLTLTNGFKLFDQNLALTAGDPGKQTEMLALNIFNTFYGRSGFEGVGQAKAVLFTVLVAIIALTQLRLTRSKEVEA
;
A
#
# COMPACT_ATOMS: atom_id res chain seq x y z
N PHE A 1 -10.58 -12.12 -4.22
CA PHE A 1 -9.70 -11.17 -3.51
C PHE A 1 -8.93 -10.22 -4.46
N PHE A 2 -8.58 -10.64 -5.69
CA PHE A 2 -7.84 -9.81 -6.65
C PHE A 2 -8.70 -8.72 -7.32
N MET A 3 -10.01 -8.94 -7.47
CA MET A 3 -10.93 -8.07 -8.21
C MET A 3 -10.94 -6.59 -7.77
N PRO A 4 -10.81 -6.26 -6.47
CA PRO A 4 -10.78 -4.86 -6.04
C PRO A 4 -9.66 -4.02 -6.66
N ASN A 5 -8.52 -4.65 -6.94
CA ASN A 5 -7.37 -3.97 -7.55
C ASN A 5 -7.61 -3.53 -9.01
N LEU A 6 -8.61 -4.11 -9.68
CA LEU A 6 -9.00 -3.77 -11.05
C LEU A 6 -9.94 -2.55 -11.13
N ILE A 7 -10.49 -2.14 -9.99
CA ILE A 7 -11.42 -1.00 -9.92
C ILE A 7 -10.61 0.28 -9.76
N GLY A 8 -10.92 1.29 -10.57
CA GLY A 8 -10.25 2.60 -10.48
C GLY A 8 -10.41 3.25 -9.09
N GLY A 9 -9.35 3.88 -8.61
CA GLY A 9 -9.28 4.40 -7.24
C GLY A 9 -10.37 5.41 -6.89
N ILE A 10 -10.78 6.27 -7.83
CA ILE A 10 -11.87 7.24 -7.63
C ILE A 10 -13.20 6.52 -7.40
N VAL A 11 -13.55 5.54 -8.26
CA VAL A 11 -14.79 4.78 -8.13
C VAL A 11 -14.80 4.00 -6.81
N LEU A 12 -13.69 3.37 -6.50
CA LEU A 12 -13.53 2.59 -5.28
C LEU A 12 -13.65 3.48 -4.04
N GLY A 13 -12.99 4.64 -4.04
CA GLY A 13 -13.05 5.60 -2.94
C GLY A 13 -14.47 6.09 -2.69
N TRP A 14 -15.23 6.39 -3.75
CA TRP A 14 -16.63 6.80 -3.63
C TRP A 14 -17.52 5.68 -3.08
N ILE A 15 -17.39 4.44 -3.59
CA ILE A 15 -18.14 3.28 -3.08
C ILE A 15 -17.86 3.10 -1.57
N TRP A 16 -16.61 3.14 -1.17
CA TRP A 16 -16.23 3.02 0.23
C TRP A 16 -16.72 4.18 1.10
N GLN A 17 -16.74 5.40 0.58
CA GLN A 17 -17.34 6.55 1.27
C GLN A 17 -18.81 6.30 1.59
N VAL A 18 -19.58 5.80 0.62
CA VAL A 18 -21.00 5.47 0.80
C VAL A 18 -21.16 4.34 1.84
N ILE A 19 -20.37 3.28 1.75
CA ILE A 19 -20.44 2.15 2.69
C ILE A 19 -20.10 2.61 4.12
N ILE A 20 -18.99 3.31 4.30
CA ILE A 20 -18.54 3.75 5.63
C ILE A 20 -19.54 4.75 6.22
N ASN A 21 -20.01 5.73 5.43
CA ASN A 21 -21.04 6.65 5.88
C ASN A 21 -22.34 5.93 6.25
N GLY A 22 -22.75 4.90 5.49
CA GLY A 22 -23.92 4.09 5.81
C GLY A 22 -23.83 3.41 7.19
N VAL A 23 -22.61 3.05 7.62
CA VAL A 23 -22.36 2.49 8.96
C VAL A 23 -22.30 3.60 10.01
N LEU A 24 -21.56 4.68 9.74
CA LEU A 24 -21.31 5.77 10.69
C LEU A 24 -22.55 6.64 10.96
N LEU A 25 -23.44 6.80 9.97
CA LEU A 25 -24.69 7.58 10.13
C LEU A 25 -25.60 7.04 11.23
N LYS A 26 -25.51 5.76 11.57
CA LYS A 26 -26.21 5.18 12.74
C LYS A 26 -25.78 5.84 14.06
N SER A 27 -24.56 6.39 14.11
CA SER A 27 -24.00 7.11 15.24
C SER A 27 -24.05 8.64 15.04
N GLY A 28 -24.72 9.14 14.00
CA GLY A 28 -24.86 10.57 13.71
C GLY A 28 -23.59 11.24 13.17
N VAL A 29 -22.61 10.48 12.70
CA VAL A 29 -21.33 10.98 12.18
C VAL A 29 -21.07 10.50 10.75
N THR A 30 -20.16 11.16 10.06
CA THR A 30 -19.71 10.79 8.72
C THR A 30 -18.19 10.56 8.73
N ILE A 31 -17.66 9.98 7.66
CA ILE A 31 -16.21 9.73 7.53
C ILE A 31 -15.37 11.02 7.59
N VAL A 32 -15.96 12.15 7.22
CA VAL A 32 -15.31 13.47 7.24
C VAL A 32 -15.59 14.26 8.53
N SER A 33 -16.29 13.69 9.51
CA SER A 33 -16.58 14.36 10.79
C SER A 33 -15.35 14.38 11.71
N ASP A 34 -14.48 13.36 11.64
CA ASP A 34 -13.28 13.23 12.45
C ASP A 34 -12.13 12.70 11.56
N PRO A 35 -10.93 13.29 11.64
CA PRO A 35 -9.75 12.82 10.88
C PRO A 35 -9.44 11.33 11.08
N LYS A 36 -9.73 10.78 12.26
CA LYS A 36 -9.51 9.36 12.55
C LYS A 36 -10.34 8.45 11.65
N TYR A 37 -11.61 8.79 11.42
CA TYR A 37 -12.47 7.99 10.53
C TYR A 37 -11.96 8.05 9.09
N GLY A 38 -11.57 9.25 8.61
CA GLY A 38 -10.99 9.42 7.28
C GLY A 38 -9.68 8.65 7.11
N PHE A 39 -8.76 8.76 8.06
CA PHE A 39 -7.49 8.05 8.03
C PHE A 39 -7.67 6.52 8.03
N TRP A 40 -8.42 5.99 9.00
CA TRP A 40 -8.66 4.55 9.08
C TRP A 40 -9.50 4.04 7.90
N GLY A 41 -10.42 4.85 7.39
CA GLY A 41 -11.15 4.54 6.16
C GLY A 41 -10.21 4.35 4.96
N LEU A 42 -9.23 5.23 4.78
CA LEU A 42 -8.18 5.10 3.75
C LEU A 42 -7.33 3.85 3.97
N VAL A 43 -6.93 3.57 5.22
CA VAL A 43 -6.13 2.36 5.55
C VAL A 43 -6.90 1.09 5.19
N VAL A 44 -8.17 0.98 5.58
CA VAL A 44 -9.01 -0.19 5.29
C VAL A 44 -9.19 -0.36 3.79
N LEU A 45 -9.54 0.72 3.09
CA LEU A 45 -9.73 0.72 1.63
C LEU A 45 -8.46 0.26 0.91
N MET A 46 -7.30 0.84 1.25
CA MET A 46 -6.03 0.48 0.63
C MET A 46 -5.64 -0.97 0.85
N ASN A 47 -5.79 -1.46 2.09
CA ASN A 47 -5.49 -2.86 2.38
C ASN A 47 -6.42 -3.79 1.60
N TRP A 48 -7.72 -3.51 1.61
CA TRP A 48 -8.69 -4.32 0.88
C TRP A 48 -8.41 -4.33 -0.63
N GLN A 49 -8.02 -3.19 -1.21
CA GLN A 49 -7.69 -3.07 -2.63
C GLN A 49 -6.43 -3.87 -3.00
N ASN A 50 -5.40 -3.83 -2.17
CA ASN A 50 -4.09 -4.36 -2.53
C ASN A 50 -3.84 -5.80 -2.06
N ILE A 51 -4.54 -6.29 -1.03
CA ILE A 51 -4.26 -7.60 -0.41
C ILE A 51 -4.31 -8.74 -1.41
N GLY A 52 -5.28 -8.73 -2.33
CA GLY A 52 -5.42 -9.80 -3.33
C GLY A 52 -4.28 -9.80 -4.35
N TYR A 53 -3.81 -8.63 -4.75
CA TYR A 53 -2.68 -8.51 -5.67
C TYR A 53 -1.37 -9.00 -5.02
N MET A 54 -1.11 -8.56 -3.80
CA MET A 54 0.06 -9.03 -3.03
C MET A 54 0.01 -10.54 -2.77
N MET A 55 -1.19 -11.06 -2.48
CA MET A 55 -1.39 -12.51 -2.28
C MET A 55 -0.99 -13.32 -3.52
N VAL A 56 -1.32 -12.86 -4.72
CA VAL A 56 -0.92 -13.54 -5.98
C VAL A 56 0.61 -13.61 -6.11
N ILE A 57 1.32 -12.50 -5.79
CA ILE A 57 2.78 -12.47 -5.84
C ILE A 57 3.40 -13.44 -4.82
N TYR A 58 2.86 -13.49 -3.59
CA TYR A 58 3.35 -14.43 -2.58
C TYR A 58 3.07 -15.88 -2.95
N ILE A 59 1.88 -16.19 -3.50
CA ILE A 59 1.55 -17.54 -3.95
C ILE A 59 2.51 -17.97 -5.05
N ALA A 60 2.76 -17.12 -6.05
CA ALA A 60 3.72 -17.39 -7.11
C ALA A 60 5.14 -17.63 -6.54
N GLY A 61 5.58 -16.83 -5.58
CA GLY A 61 6.87 -17.02 -4.91
C GLY A 61 6.96 -18.37 -4.17
N ILE A 62 5.91 -18.76 -3.46
CA ILE A 62 5.87 -20.03 -2.74
C ILE A 62 5.87 -21.23 -3.72
N GLN A 63 5.12 -21.12 -4.82
CA GLN A 63 5.05 -22.18 -5.83
C GLN A 63 6.38 -22.39 -6.59
N ASN A 64 7.24 -21.38 -6.62
CA ASN A 64 8.55 -21.47 -7.24
C ASN A 64 9.63 -22.11 -6.34
N ILE A 65 9.33 -22.44 -5.08
CA ILE A 65 10.28 -23.12 -4.20
C ILE A 65 10.51 -24.54 -4.71
N PRO A 66 11.77 -24.96 -4.99
CA PRO A 66 12.08 -26.31 -5.39
C PRO A 66 11.61 -27.33 -4.36
N HIS A 67 10.94 -28.38 -4.82
CA HIS A 67 10.44 -29.47 -3.94
C HIS A 67 11.55 -30.13 -3.16
N ASP A 68 12.71 -30.29 -3.77
CA ASP A 68 13.89 -30.92 -3.18
C ASP A 68 14.35 -30.23 -1.89
N LEU A 69 14.22 -28.89 -1.82
CA LEU A 69 14.53 -28.13 -0.60
C LEU A 69 13.56 -28.44 0.55
N ILE A 70 12.30 -28.63 0.21
CA ILE A 70 11.25 -28.95 1.19
C ILE A 70 11.44 -30.40 1.69
N GLU A 71 11.73 -31.33 0.78
CA GLU A 71 11.98 -32.74 1.10
C GLU A 71 13.24 -32.93 1.96
N ALA A 72 14.35 -32.26 1.57
CA ALA A 72 15.59 -32.29 2.35
C ALA A 72 15.36 -31.80 3.79
N ALA A 73 14.68 -30.67 3.96
CA ALA A 73 14.37 -30.15 5.28
C ALA A 73 13.46 -31.10 6.10
N GLN A 74 12.55 -31.84 5.44
CA GLN A 74 11.71 -32.85 6.11
C GLN A 74 12.54 -34.08 6.56
N ILE A 75 13.48 -34.52 5.73
CA ILE A 75 14.40 -35.60 6.06
C ILE A 75 15.27 -35.22 7.26
N ASP A 76 15.71 -33.95 7.33
CA ASP A 76 16.47 -33.41 8.46
C ASP A 76 15.61 -33.20 9.73
N GLY A 77 14.33 -33.58 9.71
CA GLY A 77 13.43 -33.48 10.86
C GLY A 77 12.92 -32.07 11.16
N ALA A 78 12.96 -31.15 10.19
CA ALA A 78 12.49 -29.79 10.39
C ALA A 78 10.98 -29.74 10.68
N GLY A 79 10.62 -29.20 11.84
CA GLY A 79 9.23 -28.90 12.19
C GLY A 79 8.66 -27.76 11.35
N LYS A 80 7.34 -27.59 11.34
CA LYS A 80 6.63 -26.56 10.53
C LYS A 80 7.19 -25.15 10.70
N LEU A 81 7.56 -24.77 11.92
CA LEU A 81 8.09 -23.43 12.20
C LEU A 81 9.52 -23.27 11.69
N THR A 82 10.35 -24.31 11.80
CA THR A 82 11.71 -24.37 11.25
C THR A 82 11.65 -24.30 9.73
N MET A 83 10.77 -25.10 9.11
CA MET A 83 10.50 -25.06 7.67
C MET A 83 10.14 -23.67 7.21
N LEU A 84 9.22 -22.98 7.89
CA LEU A 84 8.79 -21.62 7.54
C LEU A 84 9.96 -20.64 7.62
N LYS A 85 10.75 -20.66 8.71
CA LYS A 85 11.80 -19.67 8.95
C LYS A 85 13.08 -19.91 8.16
N SER A 86 13.46 -21.18 7.96
CA SER A 86 14.76 -21.54 7.38
C SER A 86 14.69 -21.90 5.90
N VAL A 87 13.51 -22.24 5.38
CA VAL A 87 13.33 -22.60 3.97
C VAL A 87 12.39 -21.65 3.26
N ILE A 88 11.13 -21.55 3.71
CA ILE A 88 10.11 -20.82 2.97
C ILE A 88 10.39 -19.31 2.95
N LEU A 89 10.60 -18.67 4.11
CA LEU A 89 10.82 -17.23 4.19
C LEU A 89 12.05 -16.77 3.41
N PRO A 90 13.23 -17.42 3.51
CA PRO A 90 14.37 -17.04 2.69
C PRO A 90 14.11 -17.22 1.19
N SER A 91 13.45 -18.30 0.78
CA SER A 91 13.16 -18.57 -0.62
C SER A 91 12.19 -17.58 -1.26
N ILE A 92 11.24 -17.01 -0.48
CA ILE A 92 10.29 -16.01 -0.98
C ILE A 92 10.75 -14.57 -0.75
N MET A 93 11.99 -14.34 -0.29
CA MET A 93 12.51 -12.98 -0.07
C MET A 93 12.35 -12.06 -1.28
N PRO A 94 12.56 -12.50 -2.54
CA PRO A 94 12.30 -11.67 -3.71
C PRO A 94 10.84 -11.19 -3.79
N SER A 95 9.88 -12.06 -3.50
CA SER A 95 8.45 -11.70 -3.44
C SER A 95 8.16 -10.70 -2.32
N ILE A 96 8.79 -10.85 -1.16
CA ILE A 96 8.68 -9.91 -0.03
C ILE A 96 9.24 -8.54 -0.44
N THR A 97 10.39 -8.51 -1.12
CA THR A 97 11.00 -7.28 -1.62
C THR A 97 10.06 -6.53 -2.57
N ILE A 98 9.51 -7.25 -3.56
CA ILE A 98 8.58 -6.68 -4.55
C ILE A 98 7.30 -6.17 -3.86
N CYS A 99 6.65 -6.98 -3.03
CA CYS A 99 5.44 -6.59 -2.33
C CYS A 99 5.65 -5.38 -1.41
N SER A 100 6.76 -5.35 -0.67
CA SER A 100 7.12 -4.23 0.20
C SER A 100 7.35 -2.94 -0.59
N PHE A 101 8.08 -3.03 -1.72
CA PHE A 101 8.31 -1.90 -2.62
C PHE A 101 7.00 -1.35 -3.21
N LEU A 102 6.14 -2.23 -3.71
CA LEU A 102 4.86 -1.83 -4.29
C LEU A 102 3.92 -1.22 -3.25
N THR A 103 3.83 -1.82 -2.06
CA THR A 103 2.99 -1.30 -0.97
C THR A 103 3.45 0.09 -0.54
N LEU A 104 4.76 0.27 -0.35
CA LEU A 104 5.34 1.54 0.04
C LEU A 104 5.09 2.63 -1.02
N THR A 105 5.40 2.35 -2.28
CA THR A 105 5.24 3.32 -3.37
C THR A 105 3.79 3.66 -3.63
N ASN A 106 2.87 2.68 -3.57
CA ASN A 106 1.43 2.91 -3.71
C ASN A 106 0.88 3.75 -2.54
N GLY A 107 1.37 3.53 -1.31
CA GLY A 107 1.00 4.33 -0.15
C GLY A 107 1.35 5.82 -0.33
N PHE A 108 2.53 6.13 -0.85
CA PHE A 108 2.89 7.52 -1.14
C PHE A 108 2.08 8.13 -2.27
N LYS A 109 1.74 7.35 -3.31
CA LYS A 109 0.95 7.80 -4.47
C LYS A 109 -0.55 7.84 -4.25
N LEU A 110 -1.02 7.68 -3.03
CA LEU A 110 -2.44 7.62 -2.69
C LEU A 110 -3.14 8.96 -2.98
N PHE A 111 -3.61 9.13 -4.21
CA PHE A 111 -4.30 10.32 -4.69
C PHE A 111 -5.80 10.06 -4.90
N ASP A 112 -6.14 9.15 -5.81
CA ASP A 112 -7.52 8.89 -6.25
C ASP A 112 -8.44 8.52 -5.08
N GLN A 113 -7.99 7.60 -4.25
CA GLN A 113 -8.74 7.12 -3.09
C GLN A 113 -8.90 8.24 -2.05
N ASN A 114 -7.85 9.05 -1.81
CA ASN A 114 -7.92 10.15 -0.87
C ASN A 114 -8.86 11.25 -1.36
N LEU A 115 -8.79 11.58 -2.67
CA LEU A 115 -9.68 12.55 -3.28
C LEU A 115 -11.15 12.11 -3.18
N ALA A 116 -11.44 10.85 -3.51
CA ALA A 116 -12.81 10.35 -3.56
C ALA A 116 -13.38 10.01 -2.18
N LEU A 117 -12.56 9.57 -1.22
CA LEU A 117 -13.03 9.14 0.10
C LEU A 117 -13.27 10.32 1.04
N THR A 118 -12.33 11.26 1.13
CA THR A 118 -12.34 12.35 2.09
C THR A 118 -12.10 13.73 1.51
N ALA A 119 -11.53 13.82 0.29
CA ALA A 119 -11.04 15.07 -0.31
C ALA A 119 -10.07 15.86 0.61
N GLY A 120 -9.50 15.18 1.62
CA GLY A 120 -8.65 15.80 2.64
C GLY A 120 -9.36 16.26 3.90
N ASP A 121 -10.71 16.22 3.94
CA ASP A 121 -11.50 16.67 5.09
C ASP A 121 -11.42 15.71 6.30
N PRO A 122 -11.65 16.23 7.51
CA PRO A 122 -11.96 17.59 7.88
C PRO A 122 -10.71 18.48 7.91
N GLY A 123 -10.87 19.72 7.43
CA GLY A 123 -9.84 20.76 7.59
C GLY A 123 -8.45 20.41 7.03
N LYS A 124 -8.38 19.59 5.99
CA LYS A 124 -7.15 19.05 5.35
C LYS A 124 -6.32 18.09 6.22
N GLN A 125 -6.88 17.59 7.31
CA GLN A 125 -6.15 16.70 8.23
C GLN A 125 -5.99 15.28 7.68
N THR A 126 -6.79 14.88 6.68
CA THR A 126 -6.65 13.62 5.95
C THR A 126 -6.03 13.81 4.56
N GLU A 127 -5.54 15.02 4.24
CA GLU A 127 -4.96 15.34 2.94
C GLU A 127 -3.57 14.69 2.82
N MET A 128 -3.46 13.65 1.99
CA MET A 128 -2.19 13.01 1.68
C MET A 128 -1.31 13.87 0.77
N LEU A 129 0.00 13.61 0.75
CA LEU A 129 0.98 14.43 0.04
C LEU A 129 0.65 14.61 -1.44
N ALA A 130 0.23 13.56 -2.13
CA ALA A 130 -0.13 13.63 -3.55
C ALA A 130 -1.34 14.57 -3.79
N LEU A 131 -2.37 14.48 -2.94
CA LEU A 131 -3.53 15.36 -3.00
C LEU A 131 -3.16 16.80 -2.64
N ASN A 132 -2.27 17.01 -1.66
CA ASN A 132 -1.79 18.34 -1.27
C ASN A 132 -1.03 19.03 -2.42
N ILE A 133 -0.19 18.27 -3.16
CA ILE A 133 0.51 18.80 -4.34
C ILE A 133 -0.49 19.23 -5.39
N PHE A 134 -1.47 18.39 -5.70
CA PHE A 134 -2.52 18.69 -6.67
C PHE A 134 -3.33 19.93 -6.28
N ASN A 135 -3.79 20.01 -5.04
CA ASN A 135 -4.54 21.15 -4.53
C ASN A 135 -3.71 22.44 -4.48
N THR A 136 -2.39 22.34 -4.29
CA THR A 136 -1.51 23.51 -4.35
C THR A 136 -1.36 24.00 -5.78
N PHE A 137 -1.20 23.08 -6.74
CA PHE A 137 -0.96 23.42 -8.14
C PHE A 137 -2.22 23.94 -8.84
N TYR A 138 -3.35 23.25 -8.68
CA TYR A 138 -4.60 23.58 -9.39
C TYR A 138 -5.59 24.40 -8.58
N GLY A 139 -5.53 24.32 -7.24
CA GLY A 139 -6.50 24.98 -6.38
C GLY A 139 -6.18 26.42 -6.03
N ARG A 140 -4.98 26.93 -6.38
CA ARG A 140 -4.54 28.29 -6.05
C ARG A 140 -3.81 28.94 -7.22
N SER A 141 -4.43 29.93 -7.85
CA SER A 141 -3.78 30.72 -8.91
C SER A 141 -2.52 31.39 -8.37
N GLY A 142 -1.42 31.32 -9.14
CA GLY A 142 -0.12 31.90 -8.78
C GLY A 142 0.75 30.99 -7.87
N PHE A 143 0.27 29.80 -7.51
CA PHE A 143 1.02 28.82 -6.69
C PHE A 143 1.52 27.61 -7.50
N GLU A 144 1.45 27.66 -8.82
CA GLU A 144 1.87 26.57 -9.70
C GLU A 144 3.34 26.19 -9.49
N GLY A 145 4.22 27.20 -9.32
CA GLY A 145 5.64 26.98 -9.02
C GLY A 145 5.86 26.31 -7.66
N VAL A 146 5.03 26.65 -6.65
CA VAL A 146 5.08 25.99 -5.33
C VAL A 146 4.61 24.54 -5.44
N GLY A 147 3.54 24.29 -6.22
CA GLY A 147 3.05 22.93 -6.48
C GLY A 147 4.12 22.07 -7.18
N GLN A 148 4.82 22.61 -8.17
CA GLN A 148 5.93 21.94 -8.84
C GLN A 148 7.10 21.65 -7.90
N ALA A 149 7.50 22.63 -7.08
CA ALA A 149 8.56 22.43 -6.10
C ALA A 149 8.21 21.30 -5.10
N LYS A 150 6.97 21.27 -4.59
CA LYS A 150 6.47 20.16 -3.75
C LYS A 150 6.54 18.83 -4.48
N ALA A 151 6.16 18.75 -5.76
CA ALA A 151 6.21 17.53 -6.55
C ALA A 151 7.65 17.02 -6.71
N VAL A 152 8.62 17.90 -6.95
CA VAL A 152 10.04 17.53 -7.04
C VAL A 152 10.54 16.99 -5.70
N LEU A 153 10.31 17.72 -4.60
CA LEU A 153 10.71 17.27 -3.26
C LEU A 153 10.06 15.94 -2.89
N PHE A 154 8.79 15.76 -3.21
CA PHE A 154 8.07 14.51 -3.01
C PHE A 154 8.70 13.37 -3.79
N THR A 155 9.03 13.59 -5.07
CA THR A 155 9.66 12.57 -5.91
C THR A 155 11.03 12.15 -5.37
N VAL A 156 11.85 13.11 -4.96
CA VAL A 156 13.17 12.85 -4.35
C VAL A 156 13.01 12.05 -3.05
N LEU A 157 12.08 12.45 -2.19
CA LEU A 157 11.81 11.77 -0.92
C LEU A 157 11.38 10.33 -1.15
N VAL A 158 10.40 10.10 -2.04
CA VAL A 158 9.90 8.74 -2.37
C VAL A 158 11.00 7.90 -3.00
N ALA A 159 11.83 8.48 -3.89
CA ALA A 159 12.95 7.78 -4.50
C ALA A 159 13.99 7.34 -3.45
N ILE A 160 14.36 8.20 -2.51
CA ILE A 160 15.29 7.88 -1.42
C ILE A 160 14.74 6.72 -0.57
N ILE A 161 13.47 6.82 -0.15
CA ILE A 161 12.83 5.79 0.68
C ILE A 161 12.74 4.46 -0.07
N ALA A 162 12.28 4.48 -1.33
CA ALA A 162 12.13 3.29 -2.15
C ALA A 162 13.48 2.60 -2.46
N LEU A 163 14.52 3.37 -2.79
CA LEU A 163 15.86 2.84 -3.02
C LEU A 163 16.49 2.29 -1.74
N THR A 164 16.27 2.94 -0.62
CA THR A 164 16.76 2.47 0.69
C THR A 164 16.08 1.14 1.06
N GLN A 165 14.76 1.06 0.93
CA GLN A 165 14.01 -0.16 1.17
C GLN A 165 14.49 -1.29 0.26
N LEU A 166 14.65 -1.01 -1.04
CA LEU A 166 15.12 -2.00 -2.01
C LEU A 166 16.52 -2.53 -1.65
N ARG A 167 17.45 -1.67 -1.26
CA ARG A 167 18.79 -2.09 -0.82
C ARG A 167 18.74 -2.95 0.43
N LEU A 168 17.94 -2.58 1.42
CA LEU A 168 17.82 -3.30 2.69
C LEU A 168 17.18 -4.69 2.55
N THR A 169 16.21 -4.83 1.64
CA THR A 169 15.54 -6.12 1.43
C THR A 169 16.33 -7.00 0.48
N ARG A 170 16.88 -6.44 -0.61
CA ARG A 170 17.68 -7.20 -1.58
C ARG A 170 18.94 -7.82 -0.97
N SER A 171 19.55 -7.18 0.02
CA SER A 171 20.71 -7.75 0.73
C SER A 171 20.38 -9.02 1.54
N LYS A 172 19.10 -9.35 1.70
CA LYS A 172 18.61 -10.55 2.41
C LYS A 172 18.11 -11.64 1.44
N GLU A 173 18.12 -11.37 0.14
CA GLU A 173 17.79 -12.36 -0.88
C GLU A 173 18.90 -13.40 -0.97
N VAL A 174 18.54 -14.67 -0.89
CA VAL A 174 19.47 -15.76 -1.15
C VAL A 174 19.55 -15.92 -2.65
N GLU A 175 20.76 -15.77 -3.22
CA GLU A 175 21.00 -16.13 -4.62
C GLU A 175 20.82 -17.65 -4.75
N ALA A 176 19.84 -18.06 -5.56
CA ALA A 176 19.55 -19.46 -5.85
C ALA A 176 20.41 -19.95 -7.01
#